data_c00bf7305d0330401dd39e1c97b067bf
#
_entry.id   c00bf7305d0330401dd39e1c97b067bf
#
_cell.length_a   1.000
_cell.length_b   1.000
_cell.length_c   1.000
_cell.angle_alpha   90.00
_cell.angle_beta   90.00
_cell.angle_gamma   90.00
#
_symmetry.space_group_name_H-M   'P 1'
#
loop_
_entity.id
_entity.type
_entity.pdbx_description
1 polymer ?
#
loop_
_entity_poly.entity_id
_entity_poly.type
_entity_poly.pdbx_seq_one_letter_code
_entity_poly.pdbx_strand_id
1 'polypeptide(L)'
;MIFEVENKKVFSSDVGQSFDKNKHTVILLHGSGQSHVVWSLTDQYLSDQGYNVFALDLPGHGNSEGESLNSIEEIAEWLEKVVIKIGIQNLTILGHSQGCLVALEYANKFPKKIKKLIFVAGSYEIPVNKSLIDLAHSGDMESLNLMMKWGYGYSKQFIGGNPLQKILNSSREVREVLAVDLRACNNYKNGINTVKNIKCPTFFIFGELDKMIKLDKGKEFSGLIPGSKTHIIKNCGHMIILENAFEMREKVAEFLKK
;
A
#
# COMPACT_ATOMS: atom_id res chain seq x y z
N MET A 1 -16.77 -4.89 3.81
CA MET A 1 -17.72 -3.74 3.89
C MET A 1 -17.82 -3.04 2.55
N ILE A 2 -19.03 -2.53 2.22
CA ILE A 2 -19.25 -1.63 1.07
C ILE A 2 -19.92 -0.37 1.60
N PHE A 3 -19.42 0.79 1.20
CA PHE A 3 -19.97 2.10 1.54
C PHE A 3 -19.80 3.06 0.36
N GLU A 4 -20.37 4.26 0.43
CA GLU A 4 -20.31 5.22 -0.67
C GLU A 4 -19.48 6.46 -0.30
N VAL A 5 -18.60 6.84 -1.21
CA VAL A 5 -17.86 8.10 -1.20
C VAL A 5 -18.08 8.78 -2.56
N GLU A 6 -18.58 10.02 -2.57
CA GLU A 6 -18.87 10.80 -3.79
C GLU A 6 -19.74 10.02 -4.80
N ASN A 7 -20.80 9.35 -4.31
CA ASN A 7 -21.74 8.54 -5.11
C ASN A 7 -21.08 7.35 -5.85
N LYS A 8 -19.92 6.90 -5.40
CA LYS A 8 -19.24 5.69 -5.89
C LYS A 8 -19.11 4.68 -4.76
N LYS A 9 -19.32 3.41 -5.07
CA LYS A 9 -19.11 2.34 -4.11
C LYS A 9 -17.63 2.15 -3.83
N VAL A 10 -17.29 2.11 -2.57
CA VAL A 10 -15.96 1.79 -2.08
C VAL A 10 -16.01 0.44 -1.37
N PHE A 11 -15.13 -0.44 -1.75
CA PHE A 11 -14.97 -1.74 -1.11
C PHE A 11 -13.79 -1.71 -0.12
N SER A 12 -14.01 -2.32 1.02
CA SER A 12 -12.96 -2.67 1.96
C SER A 12 -13.18 -4.09 2.47
N SER A 13 -12.14 -4.92 2.51
CA SER A 13 -12.13 -6.07 3.42
C SER A 13 -12.10 -5.53 4.84
N ASP A 14 -13.06 -5.94 5.65
CA ASP A 14 -13.19 -5.65 7.09
C ASP A 14 -13.19 -6.95 7.91
N VAL A 15 -12.81 -8.03 7.25
CA VAL A 15 -12.77 -9.39 7.79
C VAL A 15 -14.07 -9.81 8.50
N GLY A 16 -15.20 -9.23 8.06
CA GLY A 16 -16.53 -9.52 8.61
C GLY A 16 -16.80 -8.98 10.02
N GLN A 17 -15.95 -8.06 10.51
CA GLN A 17 -16.15 -7.43 11.82
C GLN A 17 -16.86 -6.08 11.69
N SER A 18 -17.74 -5.79 12.64
CA SER A 18 -18.36 -4.46 12.74
C SER A 18 -17.36 -3.43 13.27
N PHE A 19 -17.40 -2.24 12.70
CA PHE A 19 -16.58 -1.10 13.15
C PHE A 19 -16.92 -0.71 14.59
N ASP A 20 -15.91 -0.62 15.44
CA ASP A 20 -15.99 -0.10 16.79
C ASP A 20 -15.17 1.20 16.90
N LYS A 21 -15.85 2.34 17.10
CA LYS A 21 -15.21 3.66 17.20
C LYS A 21 -14.19 3.80 18.34
N ASN A 22 -14.25 2.91 19.33
CA ASN A 22 -13.34 2.94 20.48
C ASN A 22 -12.04 2.16 20.21
N LYS A 23 -12.02 1.33 19.18
CA LYS A 23 -10.82 0.59 18.78
C LYS A 23 -9.92 1.43 17.89
N HIS A 24 -8.63 1.17 17.99
CA HIS A 24 -7.65 1.72 17.05
C HIS A 24 -7.85 1.12 15.66
N THR A 25 -7.82 1.96 14.63
CA THR A 25 -8.08 1.55 13.25
C THR A 25 -6.78 1.50 12.45
N VAL A 26 -6.61 0.42 11.68
CA VAL A 26 -5.53 0.24 10.71
C VAL A 26 -6.12 0.19 9.32
N ILE A 27 -5.75 1.15 8.47
CA ILE A 27 -6.06 1.12 7.04
C ILE A 27 -4.86 0.51 6.30
N LEU A 28 -5.13 -0.47 5.44
CA LEU A 28 -4.16 -1.16 4.60
C LEU A 28 -4.32 -0.66 3.16
N LEU A 29 -3.26 -0.06 2.61
CA LEU A 29 -3.22 0.49 1.25
C LEU A 29 -2.32 -0.36 0.36
N HIS A 30 -2.89 -0.91 -0.69
CA HIS A 30 -2.17 -1.73 -1.66
C HIS A 30 -1.25 -0.92 -2.58
N GLY A 31 -0.40 -1.61 -3.35
CA GLY A 31 0.46 -1.03 -4.37
C GLY A 31 -0.22 -0.91 -5.74
N SER A 32 0.53 -0.39 -6.72
CA SER A 32 0.06 -0.15 -8.09
C SER A 32 -0.55 -1.39 -8.73
N GLY A 33 -1.75 -1.24 -9.32
CA GLY A 33 -2.47 -2.29 -10.01
C GLY A 33 -2.94 -3.46 -9.14
N GLN A 34 -2.91 -3.32 -7.82
CA GLN A 34 -3.29 -4.36 -6.86
C GLN A 34 -4.72 -4.13 -6.33
N SER A 35 -5.09 -4.85 -5.28
CA SER A 35 -6.36 -4.71 -4.55
C SER A 35 -6.21 -5.18 -3.11
N HIS A 36 -7.27 -5.07 -2.30
CA HIS A 36 -7.31 -5.58 -0.92
C HIS A 36 -6.82 -7.02 -0.77
N VAL A 37 -6.96 -7.84 -1.82
CA VAL A 37 -6.60 -9.27 -1.79
C VAL A 37 -5.14 -9.52 -1.39
N VAL A 38 -4.22 -8.59 -1.67
CA VAL A 38 -2.81 -8.73 -1.26
C VAL A 38 -2.63 -8.72 0.26
N TRP A 39 -3.63 -8.24 1.01
CA TRP A 39 -3.61 -8.15 2.47
C TRP A 39 -4.26 -9.33 3.18
N SER A 40 -4.82 -10.31 2.44
CA SER A 40 -5.60 -11.44 3.01
C SER A 40 -4.86 -12.30 4.06
N LEU A 41 -3.53 -12.26 4.10
CA LEU A 41 -2.73 -12.92 5.14
C LEU A 41 -2.44 -12.01 6.35
N THR A 42 -2.87 -10.75 6.30
CA THR A 42 -2.53 -9.72 7.29
C THR A 42 -3.77 -9.15 7.97
N ASP A 43 -4.85 -8.89 7.21
CA ASP A 43 -6.04 -8.21 7.70
C ASP A 43 -6.73 -8.98 8.85
N GLN A 44 -7.02 -10.26 8.67
CA GLN A 44 -7.60 -11.11 9.72
C GLN A 44 -6.68 -11.16 10.96
N TYR A 45 -5.37 -11.34 10.75
CA TYR A 45 -4.42 -11.42 11.85
C TYR A 45 -4.42 -10.15 12.72
N LEU A 46 -4.44 -8.97 12.11
CA LEU A 46 -4.50 -7.70 12.85
C LEU A 46 -5.86 -7.50 13.53
N SER A 47 -6.94 -7.95 12.90
CA SER A 47 -8.28 -7.92 13.49
C SER A 47 -8.36 -8.80 14.73
N ASP A 48 -7.76 -9.99 14.72
CA ASP A 48 -7.67 -10.89 15.87
C ASP A 48 -6.82 -10.29 17.03
N GLN A 49 -5.94 -9.32 16.72
CA GLN A 49 -5.21 -8.54 17.74
C GLN A 49 -6.04 -7.38 18.33
N GLY A 50 -7.30 -7.23 17.93
CA GLY A 50 -8.24 -6.25 18.49
C GLY A 50 -8.33 -4.91 17.78
N TYR A 51 -7.76 -4.76 16.58
CA TYR A 51 -7.86 -3.56 15.77
C TYR A 51 -9.10 -3.58 14.87
N ASN A 52 -9.66 -2.40 14.56
CA ASN A 52 -10.44 -2.28 13.33
C ASN A 52 -9.47 -2.33 12.15
N VAL A 53 -9.76 -3.16 11.15
CA VAL A 53 -8.88 -3.29 9.97
C VAL A 53 -9.70 -3.06 8.71
N PHE A 54 -9.21 -2.18 7.85
CA PHE A 54 -9.81 -1.88 6.55
C PHE A 54 -8.74 -2.03 5.45
N ALA A 55 -8.78 -3.14 4.72
CA ALA A 55 -8.01 -3.28 3.50
C ALA A 55 -8.82 -2.70 2.34
N LEU A 56 -8.47 -1.48 1.94
CA LEU A 56 -9.22 -0.72 0.94
C LEU A 56 -8.85 -1.15 -0.49
N ASP A 57 -9.87 -1.20 -1.35
CA ASP A 57 -9.65 -1.07 -2.79
C ASP A 57 -9.68 0.42 -3.16
N LEU A 58 -8.62 0.92 -3.76
CA LEU A 58 -8.56 2.29 -4.27
C LEU A 58 -9.58 2.49 -5.42
N PRO A 59 -9.96 3.72 -5.78
CA PRO A 59 -10.86 3.97 -6.91
C PRO A 59 -10.38 3.28 -8.19
N GLY A 60 -11.28 2.58 -8.88
CA GLY A 60 -10.98 1.79 -10.08
C GLY A 60 -10.26 0.46 -9.85
N HIS A 61 -10.03 0.07 -8.58
CA HIS A 61 -9.37 -1.18 -8.23
C HIS A 61 -10.33 -2.17 -7.59
N GLY A 62 -10.04 -3.45 -7.78
CA GLY A 62 -10.76 -4.55 -7.13
C GLY A 62 -12.27 -4.44 -7.26
N ASN A 63 -12.96 -4.24 -6.15
CA ASN A 63 -14.42 -4.11 -6.08
C ASN A 63 -14.90 -2.67 -5.88
N SER A 64 -13.99 -1.68 -5.86
CA SER A 64 -14.32 -0.26 -5.79
C SER A 64 -14.67 0.31 -7.15
N GLU A 65 -15.73 1.12 -7.20
CA GLU A 65 -16.17 1.83 -8.40
C GLU A 65 -15.35 3.10 -8.66
N GLY A 66 -15.52 3.66 -9.84
CA GLY A 66 -14.90 4.90 -10.30
C GLY A 66 -13.68 4.64 -11.16
N GLU A 67 -13.02 5.73 -11.56
CA GLU A 67 -11.78 5.71 -12.31
C GLU A 67 -10.59 5.79 -11.35
N SER A 68 -9.47 5.22 -11.75
CA SER A 68 -8.21 5.40 -11.01
C SER A 68 -7.82 6.86 -10.97
N LEU A 69 -7.38 7.32 -9.80
CA LEU A 69 -6.95 8.70 -9.61
C LEU A 69 -5.54 8.92 -10.18
N ASN A 70 -5.32 10.11 -10.74
CA ASN A 70 -4.13 10.38 -11.53
C ASN A 70 -2.92 10.85 -10.73
N SER A 71 -3.08 11.14 -9.44
CA SER A 71 -1.99 11.60 -8.57
C SER A 71 -2.08 11.02 -7.17
N ILE A 72 -0.95 10.93 -6.50
CA ILE A 72 -0.86 10.52 -5.09
C ILE A 72 -1.63 11.48 -4.19
N GLU A 73 -1.61 12.75 -4.53
CA GLU A 73 -2.31 13.83 -3.81
C GLU A 73 -3.83 13.64 -3.86
N GLU A 74 -4.38 13.29 -5.03
CA GLU A 74 -5.82 12.99 -5.21
C GLU A 74 -6.21 11.74 -4.42
N ILE A 75 -5.38 10.70 -4.43
CA ILE A 75 -5.63 9.47 -3.66
C ILE A 75 -5.64 9.77 -2.16
N ALA A 76 -4.72 10.62 -1.67
CA ALA A 76 -4.68 11.01 -0.27
C ALA A 76 -5.92 11.83 0.14
N GLU A 77 -6.43 12.70 -0.72
CA GLU A 77 -7.67 13.45 -0.49
C GLU A 77 -8.90 12.56 -0.51
N TRP A 78 -8.95 11.60 -1.44
CA TRP A 78 -10.00 10.59 -1.45
C TRP A 78 -9.98 9.74 -0.16
N LEU A 79 -8.80 9.34 0.31
CA LEU A 79 -8.66 8.59 1.55
C LEU A 79 -9.21 9.37 2.75
N GLU A 80 -9.05 10.69 2.80
CA GLU A 80 -9.66 11.52 3.85
C GLU A 80 -11.19 11.44 3.83
N LYS A 81 -11.80 11.44 2.65
CA LYS A 81 -13.26 11.27 2.52
C LYS A 81 -13.72 9.91 3.05
N VAL A 82 -12.92 8.84 2.79
CA VAL A 82 -13.15 7.50 3.36
C VAL A 82 -13.07 7.53 4.89
N VAL A 83 -12.02 8.12 5.46
CA VAL A 83 -11.79 8.24 6.91
C VAL A 83 -12.93 8.98 7.59
N ILE A 84 -13.41 10.07 6.99
CA ILE A 84 -14.57 10.83 7.48
C ILE A 84 -15.84 9.99 7.39
N LYS A 85 -16.08 9.31 6.27
CA LYS A 85 -17.29 8.50 6.04
C LYS A 85 -17.43 7.37 7.04
N ILE A 86 -16.34 6.69 7.38
CA ILE A 86 -16.31 5.61 8.38
C ILE A 86 -16.36 6.17 9.81
N GLY A 87 -15.93 7.42 10.02
CA GLY A 87 -15.86 8.05 11.33
C GLY A 87 -14.62 7.66 12.15
N ILE A 88 -13.49 7.39 11.48
CA ILE A 88 -12.23 6.97 12.11
C ILE A 88 -11.59 8.13 12.86
N GLN A 89 -11.23 7.91 14.13
CA GLN A 89 -10.59 8.91 15.00
C GLN A 89 -9.13 8.58 15.32
N ASN A 90 -8.81 7.30 15.48
CA ASN A 90 -7.47 6.83 15.83
C ASN A 90 -6.94 5.98 14.68
N LEU A 91 -6.15 6.57 13.79
CA LEU A 91 -5.74 5.98 12.52
C LEU A 91 -4.25 5.63 12.49
N THR A 92 -3.95 4.39 12.12
CA THR A 92 -2.68 3.99 11.53
C THR A 92 -2.89 3.67 10.06
N ILE A 93 -2.00 4.13 9.20
CA ILE A 93 -1.96 3.71 7.80
C ILE A 93 -0.75 2.80 7.61
N LEU A 94 -1.00 1.62 7.04
CA LEU A 94 0.00 0.69 6.56
C LEU A 94 -0.08 0.67 5.04
N GLY A 95 0.95 1.21 4.38
CA GLY A 95 1.04 1.25 2.92
C GLY A 95 2.08 0.26 2.39
N HIS A 96 1.80 -0.32 1.22
CA HIS A 96 2.73 -1.09 0.43
C HIS A 96 3.04 -0.36 -0.87
N SER A 97 4.33 -0.18 -1.22
CA SER A 97 4.74 0.41 -2.50
C SER A 97 4.07 1.77 -2.74
N GLN A 98 3.23 1.95 -3.79
CA GLN A 98 2.43 3.15 -4.02
C GLN A 98 1.65 3.58 -2.78
N GLY A 99 1.07 2.62 -2.03
CA GLY A 99 0.35 2.90 -0.78
C GLY A 99 1.21 3.61 0.26
N CYS A 100 2.54 3.48 0.20
CA CYS A 100 3.46 4.26 1.03
C CYS A 100 3.46 5.75 0.67
N LEU A 101 3.45 6.08 -0.63
CA LEU A 101 3.37 7.48 -1.09
C LEU A 101 2.04 8.11 -0.66
N VAL A 102 0.94 7.36 -0.80
CA VAL A 102 -0.39 7.81 -0.35
C VAL A 102 -0.41 8.05 1.16
N ALA A 103 0.13 7.11 1.96
CA ALA A 103 0.22 7.23 3.41
C ALA A 103 1.07 8.43 3.83
N LEU A 104 2.18 8.67 3.13
CA LEU A 104 3.09 9.80 3.36
C LEU A 104 2.38 11.14 3.08
N GLU A 105 1.73 11.26 1.91
CA GLU A 105 1.01 12.48 1.51
C GLU A 105 -0.21 12.72 2.41
N TYR A 106 -0.94 11.67 2.78
CA TYR A 106 -2.05 11.78 3.72
C TYR A 106 -1.60 12.32 5.08
N ALA A 107 -0.50 11.80 5.63
CA ALA A 107 0.02 12.25 6.91
C ALA A 107 0.52 13.70 6.87
N ASN A 108 1.02 14.16 5.73
CA ASN A 108 1.39 15.55 5.50
C ASN A 108 0.16 16.49 5.51
N LYS A 109 -0.90 16.10 4.78
CA LYS A 109 -2.13 16.90 4.66
C LYS A 109 -2.98 16.87 5.94
N PHE A 110 -3.04 15.72 6.62
CA PHE A 110 -3.94 15.47 7.77
C PHE A 110 -3.19 14.97 9.02
N PRO A 111 -2.14 15.65 9.49
CA PRO A 111 -1.24 15.14 10.53
C PRO A 111 -1.92 14.87 11.87
N LYS A 112 -3.00 15.57 12.19
CA LYS A 112 -3.73 15.41 13.46
C LYS A 112 -4.50 14.09 13.56
N LYS A 113 -4.80 13.45 12.43
CA LYS A 113 -5.57 12.19 12.38
C LYS A 113 -4.69 10.96 12.51
N ILE A 114 -3.42 11.07 12.13
CA ILE A 114 -2.48 9.96 12.12
C ILE A 114 -1.88 9.73 13.50
N LYS A 115 -1.97 8.49 13.98
CA LYS A 115 -1.31 8.03 15.22
C LYS A 115 0.01 7.34 14.93
N LYS A 116 0.07 6.54 13.86
CA LYS A 116 1.27 5.81 13.43
C LYS A 116 1.29 5.63 11.92
N LEU A 117 2.48 5.50 11.35
CA LEU A 117 2.69 5.13 9.95
C LEU A 117 3.51 3.86 9.84
N ILE A 118 3.15 3.01 8.90
CA ILE A 118 3.90 1.80 8.57
C ILE A 118 4.10 1.74 7.06
N PHE A 119 5.36 1.71 6.64
CA PHE A 119 5.77 1.67 5.24
C PHE A 119 6.40 0.31 4.92
N VAL A 120 5.80 -0.43 3.99
CA VAL A 120 6.26 -1.74 3.52
C VAL A 120 6.73 -1.61 2.08
N ALA A 121 8.01 -1.91 1.84
CA ALA A 121 8.64 -1.81 0.52
C ALA A 121 8.39 -0.44 -0.14
N GLY A 122 8.62 0.66 0.59
CA GLY A 122 8.32 2.01 0.16
C GLY A 122 9.53 2.93 0.10
N SER A 123 9.35 4.04 -0.59
CA SER A 123 10.28 5.18 -0.64
C SER A 123 9.49 6.49 -0.60
N TYR A 124 10.15 7.62 -0.37
CA TYR A 124 9.53 8.94 -0.49
C TYR A 124 9.34 9.39 -1.94
N GLU A 125 9.94 8.68 -2.89
CA GLU A 125 9.73 8.80 -4.33
C GLU A 125 9.84 7.42 -4.98
N ILE A 126 9.09 7.18 -6.04
CA ILE A 126 9.11 5.92 -6.79
C ILE A 126 9.22 6.27 -8.29
N PRO A 127 10.44 6.51 -8.80
CA PRO A 127 10.64 6.74 -10.22
C PRO A 127 10.33 5.45 -11.00
N VAL A 128 9.55 5.56 -12.05
CA VAL A 128 9.14 4.44 -12.90
C VAL A 128 9.71 4.63 -14.30
N ASN A 129 10.27 3.56 -14.86
CA ASN A 129 10.77 3.58 -16.22
C ASN A 129 9.64 3.85 -17.21
N LYS A 130 9.85 4.82 -18.10
CA LYS A 130 8.86 5.20 -19.11
C LYS A 130 8.39 4.01 -19.96
N SER A 131 9.29 3.11 -20.34
CA SER A 131 8.92 1.93 -21.12
C SER A 131 7.95 1.01 -20.39
N LEU A 132 8.05 0.87 -19.06
CA LEU A 132 7.10 0.11 -18.26
C LEU A 132 5.71 0.78 -18.24
N ILE A 133 5.67 2.11 -18.14
CA ILE A 133 4.43 2.88 -18.20
C ILE A 133 3.77 2.71 -19.58
N ASP A 134 4.55 2.81 -20.66
CA ASP A 134 4.07 2.67 -22.03
C ASP A 134 3.52 1.25 -22.29
N LEU A 135 4.21 0.20 -21.84
CA LEU A 135 3.75 -1.19 -21.92
C LEU A 135 2.44 -1.41 -21.13
N ALA A 136 2.35 -0.87 -19.92
CA ALA A 136 1.13 -0.96 -19.13
C ALA A 136 -0.04 -0.23 -19.79
N HIS A 137 0.21 0.95 -20.38
CA HIS A 137 -0.79 1.73 -21.08
C HIS A 137 -1.31 1.04 -22.35
N SER A 138 -0.46 0.33 -23.08
CA SER A 138 -0.89 -0.45 -24.26
C SER A 138 -1.64 -1.73 -23.87
N GLY A 139 -1.67 -2.08 -22.58
CA GLY A 139 -2.26 -3.33 -22.08
C GLY A 139 -1.38 -4.55 -22.38
N ASP A 140 -0.10 -4.35 -22.65
CA ASP A 140 0.84 -5.42 -22.95
C ASP A 140 1.13 -6.26 -21.67
N MET A 141 0.99 -7.58 -21.82
CA MET A 141 1.26 -8.54 -20.73
C MET A 141 2.71 -8.50 -20.25
N GLU A 142 3.64 -8.00 -21.06
CA GLU A 142 5.04 -7.87 -20.64
C GLU A 142 5.20 -6.90 -19.46
N SER A 143 4.34 -5.88 -19.36
CA SER A 143 4.31 -5.01 -18.17
C SER A 143 4.11 -5.79 -16.87
N LEU A 144 3.21 -6.76 -16.88
CA LEU A 144 2.92 -7.62 -15.73
C LEU A 144 4.06 -8.60 -15.46
N ASN A 145 4.62 -9.18 -16.52
CA ASN A 145 5.76 -10.09 -16.41
C ASN A 145 6.97 -9.39 -15.77
N LEU A 146 7.24 -8.14 -16.16
CA LEU A 146 8.30 -7.32 -15.56
C LEU A 146 8.02 -7.00 -14.10
N MET A 147 6.79 -6.58 -13.77
CA MET A 147 6.39 -6.32 -12.39
C MET A 147 6.56 -7.58 -11.51
N MET A 148 6.21 -8.74 -12.04
CA MET A 148 6.41 -10.00 -11.33
C MET A 148 7.88 -10.38 -11.18
N LYS A 149 8.67 -10.24 -12.24
CA LYS A 149 10.12 -10.53 -12.24
C LYS A 149 10.88 -9.69 -11.23
N TRP A 150 10.52 -8.42 -11.10
CA TRP A 150 11.16 -7.50 -10.16
C TRP A 150 10.55 -7.52 -8.78
N GLY A 151 9.28 -7.90 -8.66
CA GLY A 151 8.53 -7.90 -7.41
C GLY A 151 8.97 -8.98 -6.41
N TYR A 152 9.52 -10.10 -6.88
CA TYR A 152 9.94 -11.18 -6.00
C TYR A 152 11.47 -11.27 -5.85
N GLY A 153 11.91 -11.58 -4.63
CA GLY A 153 13.33 -11.73 -4.31
C GLY A 153 13.96 -12.91 -5.02
N TYR A 154 13.35 -14.09 -4.87
CA TYR A 154 13.67 -15.30 -5.61
C TYR A 154 12.49 -15.70 -6.49
N SER A 155 12.78 -16.41 -7.59
CA SER A 155 11.74 -17.06 -8.38
C SER A 155 11.02 -18.10 -7.49
N LYS A 156 9.83 -17.78 -7.05
CA LYS A 156 8.99 -18.71 -6.26
C LYS A 156 8.00 -19.40 -7.18
N GLN A 157 7.93 -20.73 -7.06
CA GLN A 157 6.82 -21.49 -7.64
C GLN A 157 5.67 -21.47 -6.63
N PHE A 158 4.54 -20.92 -7.04
CA PHE A 158 3.33 -20.93 -6.21
C PHE A 158 2.47 -22.13 -6.60
N ILE A 159 2.15 -23.00 -5.63
CA ILE A 159 1.15 -24.03 -5.81
C ILE A 159 -0.21 -23.37 -6.07
N GLY A 160 -0.83 -23.66 -7.20
CA GLY A 160 -2.09 -23.02 -7.61
C GLY A 160 -1.93 -21.68 -8.35
N GLY A 161 -0.71 -21.31 -8.76
CA GLY A 161 -0.36 -20.11 -9.49
C GLY A 161 -0.04 -18.90 -8.60
N ASN A 162 0.64 -17.94 -9.19
CA ASN A 162 1.03 -16.71 -8.48
C ASN A 162 -0.21 -15.87 -8.15
N PRO A 163 -0.48 -15.53 -6.87
CA PRO A 163 -1.63 -14.70 -6.49
C PRO A 163 -1.62 -13.33 -7.17
N LEU A 164 -0.47 -12.69 -7.31
CA LEU A 164 -0.35 -11.41 -8.00
C LEU A 164 -0.73 -11.55 -9.49
N GLN A 165 -0.28 -12.62 -10.16
CA GLN A 165 -0.62 -12.87 -11.56
C GLN A 165 -2.13 -13.10 -11.75
N LYS A 166 -2.80 -13.77 -10.82
CA LYS A 166 -4.26 -13.94 -10.86
C LYS A 166 -4.98 -12.60 -10.75
N ILE A 167 -4.52 -11.72 -9.87
CA ILE A 167 -5.08 -10.37 -9.71
C ILE A 167 -4.86 -9.56 -10.99
N LEU A 168 -3.65 -9.58 -11.53
CA LEU A 168 -3.24 -8.79 -12.69
C LEU A 168 -3.77 -9.34 -14.03
N ASN A 169 -4.03 -10.65 -14.14
CA ASN A 169 -4.60 -11.27 -15.35
C ASN A 169 -6.13 -11.19 -15.41
N SER A 170 -6.78 -10.61 -14.39
CA SER A 170 -8.24 -10.73 -14.27
C SER A 170 -9.03 -9.93 -15.32
N SER A 171 -8.53 -8.80 -15.80
CA SER A 171 -9.18 -8.06 -16.87
C SER A 171 -8.26 -7.03 -17.56
N ARG A 172 -8.74 -6.48 -18.71
CA ARG A 172 -8.04 -5.39 -19.42
C ARG A 172 -8.04 -4.11 -18.59
N GLU A 173 -9.12 -3.85 -17.86
CA GLU A 173 -9.27 -2.68 -17.00
C GLU A 173 -8.19 -2.64 -15.92
N VAL A 174 -7.82 -3.79 -15.34
CA VAL A 174 -6.73 -3.88 -14.36
C VAL A 174 -5.39 -3.41 -14.94
N ARG A 175 -5.13 -3.69 -16.21
CA ARG A 175 -3.88 -3.24 -16.87
C ARG A 175 -3.86 -1.74 -17.14
N GLU A 176 -5.00 -1.17 -17.51
CA GLU A 176 -5.16 0.28 -17.70
C GLU A 176 -4.98 1.02 -16.37
N VAL A 177 -5.53 0.48 -15.28
CA VAL A 177 -5.34 0.97 -13.92
C VAL A 177 -3.86 0.99 -13.52
N LEU A 178 -3.11 -0.09 -13.81
CA LEU A 178 -1.67 -0.14 -13.54
C LEU A 178 -0.92 1.02 -14.20
N ALA A 179 -1.25 1.39 -15.44
CA ALA A 179 -0.59 2.49 -16.13
C ALA A 179 -0.85 3.85 -15.45
N VAL A 180 -2.07 4.07 -14.94
CA VAL A 180 -2.42 5.29 -14.20
C VAL A 180 -1.60 5.35 -12.91
N ASP A 181 -1.55 4.27 -12.14
CA ASP A 181 -0.82 4.17 -10.89
C ASP A 181 0.68 4.41 -11.05
N LEU A 182 1.28 3.77 -12.06
CA LEU A 182 2.70 3.94 -12.35
C LEU A 182 3.04 5.38 -12.73
N ARG A 183 2.14 6.06 -13.47
CA ARG A 183 2.28 7.50 -13.75
C ARG A 183 2.14 8.35 -12.50
N ALA A 184 1.16 8.06 -11.64
CA ALA A 184 0.96 8.77 -10.38
C ALA A 184 2.21 8.66 -9.49
N CYS A 185 2.78 7.44 -9.35
CA CYS A 185 4.03 7.22 -8.63
C CYS A 185 5.19 8.02 -9.24
N ASN A 186 5.37 7.91 -10.58
CA ASN A 186 6.48 8.59 -11.26
C ASN A 186 6.39 10.11 -11.18
N ASN A 187 5.18 10.66 -11.14
CA ASN A 187 4.92 12.10 -11.13
C ASN A 187 4.96 12.73 -9.73
N TYR A 188 4.87 11.92 -8.67
CA TYR A 188 4.97 12.41 -7.29
C TYR A 188 6.39 12.85 -6.97
N LYS A 189 6.62 14.17 -6.83
CA LYS A 189 7.94 14.79 -6.60
C LYS A 189 8.06 15.49 -5.25
N ASN A 190 6.97 15.58 -4.50
CA ASN A 190 6.95 16.31 -3.24
C ASN A 190 7.43 15.50 -2.02
N GLY A 191 7.76 14.23 -2.20
CA GLY A 191 8.04 13.30 -1.10
C GLY A 191 9.12 13.76 -0.14
N ILE A 192 10.23 14.31 -0.64
CA ILE A 192 11.33 14.81 0.21
C ILE A 192 10.90 15.98 1.12
N ASN A 193 9.98 16.82 0.69
CA ASN A 193 9.45 17.92 1.51
C ASN A 193 8.41 17.38 2.50
N THR A 194 7.56 16.47 2.05
CA THR A 194 6.50 15.83 2.84
C THR A 194 7.07 15.06 4.03
N VAL A 195 8.17 14.31 3.84
CA VAL A 195 8.85 13.56 4.90
C VAL A 195 9.21 14.43 6.12
N LYS A 196 9.62 15.67 5.91
CA LYS A 196 10.02 16.60 6.98
C LYS A 196 8.86 16.94 7.94
N ASN A 197 7.63 16.77 7.49
CA ASN A 197 6.42 17.08 8.23
C ASN A 197 5.90 15.90 9.06
N ILE A 198 6.47 14.70 8.89
CA ILE A 198 6.06 13.51 9.63
C ILE A 198 6.56 13.60 11.08
N LYS A 199 5.61 13.56 12.03
CA LYS A 199 5.88 13.67 13.47
C LYS A 199 5.39 12.46 14.28
N CYS A 200 4.60 11.58 13.67
CA CYS A 200 4.09 10.39 14.34
C CYS A 200 5.12 9.26 14.37
N PRO A 201 5.01 8.32 15.32
CA PRO A 201 5.79 7.09 15.30
C PRO A 201 5.69 6.39 13.95
N THR A 202 6.83 6.05 13.36
CA THR A 202 6.92 5.49 12.01
C THR A 202 7.74 4.21 12.00
N PHE A 203 7.27 3.21 11.25
CA PHE A 203 7.92 1.93 11.09
C PHE A 203 8.10 1.57 9.63
N PHE A 204 9.28 1.08 9.29
CA PHE A 204 9.64 0.67 7.94
C PHE A 204 9.94 -0.82 7.90
N ILE A 205 9.44 -1.51 6.88
CA ILE A 205 9.73 -2.91 6.59
C ILE A 205 10.23 -3.00 5.16
N PHE A 206 11.45 -3.52 4.99
CA PHE A 206 12.10 -3.66 3.69
C PHE A 206 12.44 -5.11 3.40
N GLY A 207 12.37 -5.51 2.13
CA GLY A 207 12.92 -6.75 1.64
C GLY A 207 14.40 -6.58 1.28
N GLU A 208 15.25 -7.51 1.73
CA GLU A 208 16.69 -7.49 1.44
C GLU A 208 16.99 -7.53 -0.06
N LEU A 209 16.16 -8.23 -0.83
CA LEU A 209 16.32 -8.49 -2.26
C LEU A 209 15.37 -7.67 -3.14
N ASP A 210 14.79 -6.59 -2.60
CA ASP A 210 13.88 -5.72 -3.35
C ASP A 210 14.61 -5.07 -4.53
N LYS A 211 14.12 -5.36 -5.75
CA LYS A 211 14.66 -4.84 -7.01
C LYS A 211 13.94 -3.58 -7.49
N MET A 212 12.75 -3.30 -6.94
CA MET A 212 11.95 -2.13 -7.28
C MET A 212 12.32 -0.94 -6.40
N ILE A 213 12.32 -1.13 -5.08
CA ILE A 213 12.78 -0.16 -4.09
C ILE A 213 14.02 -0.74 -3.41
N LYS A 214 15.19 -0.42 -3.95
CA LYS A 214 16.45 -0.91 -3.41
C LYS A 214 16.61 -0.57 -1.94
N LEU A 215 17.18 -1.49 -1.17
CA LEU A 215 17.31 -1.38 0.28
C LEU A 215 18.00 -0.08 0.74
N ASP A 216 18.99 0.40 -0.01
CA ASP A 216 19.67 1.68 0.27
C ASP A 216 18.71 2.87 0.17
N LYS A 217 17.82 2.90 -0.83
CA LYS A 217 16.78 3.91 -0.96
C LYS A 217 15.74 3.85 0.16
N GLY A 218 15.35 2.65 0.57
CA GLY A 218 14.49 2.47 1.74
C GLY A 218 15.15 2.98 3.03
N LYS A 219 16.43 2.68 3.24
CA LYS A 219 17.22 3.18 4.39
C LYS A 219 17.38 4.71 4.36
N GLU A 220 17.60 5.29 3.18
CA GLU A 220 17.60 6.74 3.01
C GLU A 220 16.28 7.34 3.49
N PHE A 221 15.14 6.78 3.03
CA PHE A 221 13.83 7.23 3.45
C PHE A 221 13.63 7.15 4.97
N SER A 222 13.95 6.01 5.58
CA SER A 222 13.81 5.85 7.03
C SER A 222 14.69 6.81 7.82
N GLY A 223 15.89 7.11 7.32
CA GLY A 223 16.82 8.07 7.93
C GLY A 223 16.32 9.51 7.96
N LEU A 224 15.36 9.86 7.08
CA LEU A 224 14.76 11.19 7.03
C LEU A 224 13.69 11.41 8.12
N ILE A 225 13.19 10.36 8.78
CA ILE A 225 12.18 10.46 9.85
C ILE A 225 12.83 10.14 11.20
N PRO A 226 13.12 11.15 12.04
CA PRO A 226 13.77 10.93 13.33
C PRO A 226 12.97 10.00 14.24
N GLY A 227 13.65 9.03 14.86
CA GLY A 227 13.02 8.05 15.77
C GLY A 227 12.23 6.95 15.07
N SER A 228 12.24 6.90 13.75
CA SER A 228 11.63 5.78 13.01
C SER A 228 12.33 4.45 13.33
N LYS A 229 11.58 3.36 13.21
CA LYS A 229 12.09 2.00 13.37
C LYS A 229 12.15 1.31 12.01
N THR A 230 13.10 0.42 11.83
CA THR A 230 13.29 -0.32 10.58
C THR A 230 13.45 -1.81 10.86
N HIS A 231 12.82 -2.64 10.03
CA HIS A 231 13.02 -4.08 9.98
C HIS A 231 13.32 -4.52 8.55
N ILE A 232 14.32 -5.38 8.40
CA ILE A 232 14.73 -5.92 7.08
C ILE A 232 14.42 -7.41 7.08
N ILE A 233 13.56 -7.84 6.16
CA ILE A 233 13.23 -9.25 5.96
C ILE A 233 14.23 -9.85 4.99
N LYS A 234 14.96 -10.85 5.46
CA LYS A 234 15.99 -11.56 4.67
C LYS A 234 15.37 -12.39 3.55
N ASN A 235 16.09 -12.53 2.45
CA ASN A 235 15.68 -13.34 1.30
C ASN A 235 14.30 -12.98 0.72
N CYS A 236 13.86 -11.74 0.90
CA CYS A 236 12.55 -11.25 0.50
C CYS A 236 12.69 -10.09 -0.48
N GLY A 237 11.85 -10.05 -1.50
CA GLY A 237 11.81 -8.98 -2.49
C GLY A 237 10.84 -7.86 -2.13
N HIS A 238 10.27 -7.25 -3.16
CA HIS A 238 9.30 -6.16 -3.03
C HIS A 238 7.94 -6.61 -2.49
N MET A 239 7.53 -7.83 -2.88
CA MET A 239 6.21 -8.38 -2.50
C MET A 239 6.23 -9.03 -1.11
N ILE A 240 6.77 -8.31 -0.12
CA ILE A 240 6.88 -8.74 1.29
C ILE A 240 5.54 -9.28 1.81
N ILE A 241 4.46 -8.60 1.47
CA ILE A 241 3.08 -8.92 1.86
C ILE A 241 2.61 -10.31 1.40
N LEU A 242 3.29 -10.91 0.41
CA LEU A 242 3.05 -12.27 -0.10
C LEU A 242 4.22 -13.20 0.15
N GLU A 243 5.46 -12.69 0.09
CA GLU A 243 6.67 -13.52 0.22
C GLU A 243 6.93 -13.94 1.67
N ASN A 244 6.71 -13.04 2.61
CA ASN A 244 6.91 -13.30 4.04
C ASN A 244 5.88 -12.54 4.90
N ALA A 245 4.59 -12.75 4.60
CA ALA A 245 3.48 -12.12 5.31
C ALA A 245 3.50 -12.41 6.82
N PHE A 246 3.94 -13.60 7.23
CA PHE A 246 3.95 -14.00 8.64
C PHE A 246 4.90 -13.14 9.47
N GLU A 247 6.16 -13.03 9.08
CA GLU A 247 7.13 -12.19 9.79
C GLU A 247 6.72 -10.71 9.74
N MET A 248 6.27 -10.24 8.57
CA MET A 248 5.82 -8.86 8.39
C MET A 248 4.69 -8.50 9.37
N ARG A 249 3.60 -9.28 9.41
CA ARG A 249 2.43 -8.99 10.25
C ARG A 249 2.74 -9.07 11.74
N GLU A 250 3.64 -9.96 12.16
CA GLU A 250 4.11 -10.03 13.55
C GLU A 250 4.85 -8.75 13.94
N LYS A 251 5.77 -8.26 13.09
CA LYS A 251 6.50 -7.01 13.32
C LYS A 251 5.58 -5.79 13.30
N VAL A 252 4.57 -5.79 12.44
CA VAL A 252 3.50 -4.78 12.43
C VAL A 252 2.75 -4.80 13.77
N ALA A 253 2.29 -5.95 14.25
CA ALA A 253 1.57 -6.07 15.51
C ALA A 253 2.43 -5.66 16.73
N GLU A 254 3.71 -6.04 16.75
CA GLU A 254 4.67 -5.58 17.78
C GLU A 254 4.80 -4.06 17.82
N PHE A 255 4.81 -3.40 16.65
CA PHE A 255 4.89 -1.94 16.57
C PHE A 255 3.58 -1.27 16.98
N LEU A 256 2.45 -1.84 16.62
CA LEU A 256 1.13 -1.29 16.97
C LEU A 256 0.86 -1.26 18.47
N LYS A 257 1.38 -2.25 19.22
CA LYS A 257 1.21 -2.37 20.69
C LYS A 257 2.01 -1.34 21.51
N LYS A 258 3.01 -0.72 20.93
CA LYS A 258 3.86 0.32 21.56
C LYS A 258 3.29 1.70 21.36
#